data_7cacf8299ce4a3612f8545a445c41997
#
_entry.id   7cacf8299ce4a3612f8545a445c41997
#
_cell.length_a   1.000
_cell.length_b   1.000
_cell.length_c   1.000
_cell.angle_alpha   90.00
_cell.angle_beta   90.00
_cell.angle_gamma   90.00
#
_symmetry.space_group_name_H-M   'P 1'
#
loop_
_entity.id
_entity.type
_entity.pdbx_description
1 polymer ?
#
loop_
_entity_poly.entity_id
_entity_poly.type
_entity_poly.pdbx_seq_one_letter_code
_entity_poly.pdbx_strand_id
1 'polypeptide(L)'
;MTVRILNHGLSSFGSYCGLNYAYAYIKNIVTYTAADFIHDNLGSIAGATGVILFVLVIVFARHDQDMRKIARKEAKQKKELEEALEAAREAGMARMVFLRNMSHDIRTPLNAVLGFTDLALKEGTDIAKIREYLEKIRVSGNHLLAIVNEVLEISRIESGQTELYEEPADMDVIVEEVAVIIREQTQEKNQQFVIDLSGVQNHEILCDKLRIKEILVNLLGNAVKFTPQEGLITLQIVQIPPYEKEIGHYEIHVKDTGCGMSPSFMEKMFDPFEREKNSTLSGVQGTGLGLPIVKRFVELMEGTIEAISTEGVGTEFIIKTDFLLVSRALLETTNRPSTVSVKQQIMEKRILLVEDNELNREIAATLLQDVGFEVTEAGDGAQAVELIKHAAPDTYAAILMDIQMPIMDGYTATRQIRQLEDPALANIPIIAVSANAFEEDKVASRAAGMNGHLAKPMNTEAVLAMMEEVLGWKES
;
A
#
# COMPACT_ATOMS: atom_id res chain seq x y z
N MET A 1 -61.37 -28.55 70.47
CA MET A 1 -62.74 -27.94 70.54
C MET A 1 -63.79 -28.90 70.00
N THR A 2 -63.55 -29.71 69.07
CA THR A 2 -64.46 -30.69 68.41
C THR A 2 -64.91 -31.84 69.31
N VAL A 3 -64.10 -32.34 70.24
CA VAL A 3 -64.40 -33.45 71.16
C VAL A 3 -65.38 -33.04 72.25
N ARG A 4 -65.39 -31.74 72.65
CA ARG A 4 -66.40 -31.24 73.66
C ARG A 4 -67.82 -31.09 73.12
N ILE A 5 -67.97 -30.82 71.86
CA ILE A 5 -69.26 -30.71 71.18
C ILE A 5 -69.86 -32.08 70.93
N LEU A 6 -69.06 -33.08 70.65
CA LEU A 6 -69.49 -34.48 70.49
C LEU A 6 -69.97 -35.10 71.81
N ASN A 7 -69.33 -34.80 72.96
CA ASN A 7 -69.72 -35.31 74.28
C ASN A 7 -71.09 -34.71 74.78
N HIS A 8 -71.44 -33.49 74.35
CA HIS A 8 -72.74 -32.91 74.73
C HIS A 8 -73.90 -33.42 73.85
N GLY A 9 -73.62 -33.85 72.64
CA GLY A 9 -74.59 -34.49 71.75
C GLY A 9 -74.92 -35.95 72.11
N LEU A 10 -74.00 -36.64 72.72
CA LEU A 10 -74.12 -38.08 73.09
C LEU A 10 -74.91 -38.30 74.39
N SER A 11 -75.08 -37.32 75.27
CA SER A 11 -75.82 -37.44 76.52
C SER A 11 -77.35 -37.32 76.34
N SER A 12 -77.88 -37.01 75.18
CA SER A 12 -79.28 -36.87 74.84
C SER A 12 -79.91 -38.02 74.04
N PHE A 13 -79.10 -39.01 73.64
CA PHE A 13 -79.57 -40.17 72.90
C PHE A 13 -79.61 -41.42 73.82
N GLY A 14 -80.78 -41.65 74.49
CA GLY A 14 -81.03 -42.89 75.23
C GLY A 14 -81.46 -44.01 74.30
N SER A 15 -80.53 -44.81 73.79
CA SER A 15 -80.70 -46.20 73.45
C SER A 15 -79.38 -46.74 72.84
N TYR A 16 -79.06 -47.94 73.18
CA TYR A 16 -77.87 -48.71 72.79
C TYR A 16 -77.56 -48.80 71.27
N CYS A 17 -78.55 -48.47 70.43
CA CYS A 17 -78.40 -48.54 68.99
C CYS A 17 -77.67 -47.32 68.38
N GLY A 18 -77.90 -46.13 68.94
CA GLY A 18 -77.31 -44.88 68.46
C GLY A 18 -75.78 -44.80 68.72
N LEU A 19 -75.38 -45.40 69.84
CA LEU A 19 -73.95 -45.42 70.24
C LEU A 19 -73.08 -46.32 69.31
N ASN A 20 -73.69 -47.44 68.89
CA ASN A 20 -72.97 -48.32 67.94
C ASN A 20 -72.81 -47.71 66.53
N TYR A 21 -73.85 -46.95 66.09
CA TYR A 21 -73.76 -46.22 64.81
C TYR A 21 -72.77 -45.04 64.87
N ALA A 22 -72.86 -44.30 65.99
CA ALA A 22 -71.88 -43.21 66.20
C ALA A 22 -70.46 -43.73 66.38
N TYR A 23 -70.29 -44.86 67.12
CA TYR A 23 -68.97 -45.47 67.24
C TYR A 23 -68.41 -46.04 65.93
N ALA A 24 -69.29 -46.62 65.10
CA ALA A 24 -68.93 -47.11 63.77
C ALA A 24 -68.56 -45.91 62.80
N TYR A 25 -69.29 -44.82 62.93
CA TYR A 25 -69.07 -43.61 62.13
C TYR A 25 -67.75 -42.90 62.55
N ILE A 26 -67.52 -42.81 63.87
CA ILE A 26 -66.29 -42.22 64.43
C ILE A 26 -65.12 -43.15 64.17
N LYS A 27 -65.29 -44.45 64.24
CA LYS A 27 -64.23 -45.42 63.92
C LYS A 27 -63.82 -45.31 62.43
N ASN A 28 -64.77 -45.14 61.56
CA ASN A 28 -64.45 -44.91 60.12
C ASN A 28 -63.81 -43.54 59.86
N ILE A 29 -64.16 -42.51 60.65
CA ILE A 29 -63.49 -41.18 60.46
C ILE A 29 -62.13 -41.13 61.12
N VAL A 30 -61.93 -41.83 62.27
CA VAL A 30 -60.66 -41.78 63.03
C VAL A 30 -59.61 -42.76 62.53
N THR A 31 -60.01 -43.78 61.77
CA THR A 31 -59.09 -44.82 61.28
C THR A 31 -58.64 -44.55 59.84
N TYR A 32 -59.14 -43.50 59.14
CA TYR A 32 -58.60 -43.18 57.86
C TYR A 32 -57.22 -42.57 58.03
N THR A 33 -56.26 -43.41 57.89
CA THR A 33 -54.87 -43.05 58.08
C THR A 33 -54.25 -42.47 56.78
N ALA A 34 -53.15 -41.80 56.89
CA ALA A 34 -52.36 -41.38 55.68
C ALA A 34 -52.09 -42.57 54.78
N ALA A 35 -52.00 -43.79 55.37
CA ALA A 35 -51.74 -45.01 54.57
C ALA A 35 -53.00 -45.43 53.78
N ASP A 36 -54.25 -45.28 54.35
CA ASP A 36 -55.51 -45.56 53.65
C ASP A 36 -55.74 -44.54 52.50
N PHE A 37 -55.43 -43.23 52.73
CA PHE A 37 -55.46 -42.22 51.69
C PHE A 37 -54.51 -42.55 50.56
N ILE A 38 -53.28 -42.98 50.90
CA ILE A 38 -52.29 -43.37 49.87
C ILE A 38 -52.77 -44.61 49.12
N HIS A 39 -53.31 -45.61 49.79
CA HIS A 39 -53.81 -46.82 49.15
C HIS A 39 -55.00 -46.55 48.20
N ASP A 40 -55.98 -45.76 48.61
CA ASP A 40 -57.16 -45.41 47.80
C ASP A 40 -56.81 -44.52 46.60
N ASN A 41 -55.76 -43.72 46.71
CA ASN A 41 -55.27 -42.84 45.67
C ASN A 41 -53.97 -43.32 44.99
N LEU A 42 -53.55 -44.50 45.27
CA LEU A 42 -52.26 -45.03 44.80
C LEU A 42 -52.03 -44.88 43.29
N GLY A 43 -53.09 -45.17 42.50
CA GLY A 43 -53.03 -45.02 41.04
C GLY A 43 -52.89 -43.56 40.60
N SER A 44 -53.60 -42.65 41.25
CA SER A 44 -53.52 -41.21 40.96
C SER A 44 -52.16 -40.61 41.36
N ILE A 45 -51.65 -40.99 42.50
CA ILE A 45 -50.32 -40.57 43.01
C ILE A 45 -49.20 -41.14 42.12
N ALA A 46 -49.27 -42.40 41.73
CA ALA A 46 -48.34 -43.02 40.83
C ALA A 46 -48.38 -42.37 39.44
N GLY A 47 -49.57 -42.06 38.93
CA GLY A 47 -49.74 -41.33 37.66
C GLY A 47 -49.16 -39.91 37.70
N ALA A 48 -49.48 -39.16 38.77
CA ALA A 48 -48.94 -37.83 38.97
C ALA A 48 -47.39 -37.81 39.09
N THR A 49 -46.84 -38.77 39.85
CA THR A 49 -45.36 -38.93 39.99
C THR A 49 -44.72 -39.31 38.65
N GLY A 50 -45.35 -40.20 37.89
CA GLY A 50 -44.91 -40.54 36.54
C GLY A 50 -44.86 -39.36 35.59
N VAL A 51 -45.92 -38.51 35.59
CA VAL A 51 -45.97 -37.29 34.77
C VAL A 51 -44.89 -36.32 35.23
N ILE A 52 -44.68 -36.10 36.49
CA ILE A 52 -43.63 -35.21 37.06
C ILE A 52 -42.25 -35.72 36.63
N LEU A 53 -41.97 -37.00 36.77
CA LEU A 53 -40.71 -37.61 36.34
C LEU A 53 -40.49 -37.46 34.81
N PHE A 54 -41.55 -37.66 34.01
CA PHE A 54 -41.48 -37.49 32.57
C PHE A 54 -41.17 -36.05 32.19
N VAL A 55 -41.82 -35.08 32.80
CA VAL A 55 -41.53 -33.65 32.59
C VAL A 55 -40.13 -33.31 32.98
N LEU A 56 -39.63 -33.79 34.13
CA LEU A 56 -38.24 -33.59 34.57
C LEU A 56 -37.24 -34.17 33.59
N VAL A 57 -37.49 -35.36 33.03
CA VAL A 57 -36.62 -35.97 32.01
C VAL A 57 -36.57 -35.11 30.76
N ILE A 58 -37.73 -34.57 30.31
CA ILE A 58 -37.79 -33.66 29.14
C ILE A 58 -37.00 -32.38 29.42
N VAL A 59 -37.22 -31.75 30.56
CA VAL A 59 -36.54 -30.52 30.98
C VAL A 59 -35.02 -30.76 31.03
N PHE A 60 -34.62 -31.85 31.66
CA PHE A 60 -33.19 -32.20 31.74
C PHE A 60 -32.58 -32.49 30.37
N ALA A 61 -33.29 -33.23 29.50
CA ALA A 61 -32.82 -33.51 28.14
C ALA A 61 -32.66 -32.22 27.31
N ARG A 62 -33.62 -31.27 27.42
CA ARG A 62 -33.52 -29.97 26.78
C ARG A 62 -32.37 -29.15 27.34
N HIS A 63 -32.24 -29.10 28.67
CA HIS A 63 -31.14 -28.39 29.31
C HIS A 63 -29.78 -28.94 28.87
N ASP A 64 -29.62 -30.28 28.83
CA ASP A 64 -28.38 -30.92 28.34
C ASP A 64 -28.12 -30.59 26.87
N GLN A 65 -29.15 -30.58 26.01
CA GLN A 65 -29.01 -30.17 24.62
C GLN A 65 -28.57 -28.70 24.47
N ASP A 66 -29.15 -27.81 25.26
CA ASP A 66 -28.81 -26.38 25.22
C ASP A 66 -27.41 -26.13 25.77
N MET A 67 -27.01 -26.82 26.83
CA MET A 67 -25.65 -26.79 27.35
C MET A 67 -24.63 -27.29 26.32
N ARG A 68 -24.94 -28.37 25.60
CA ARG A 68 -24.08 -28.88 24.51
C ARG A 68 -23.97 -27.90 23.35
N LYS A 69 -25.07 -27.17 23.00
CA LYS A 69 -25.04 -26.13 21.96
C LYS A 69 -24.17 -24.94 22.38
N ILE A 70 -24.32 -24.50 23.64
CA ILE A 70 -23.50 -23.43 24.22
C ILE A 70 -22.01 -23.82 24.20
N ALA A 71 -21.67 -25.01 24.72
CA ALA A 71 -20.31 -25.51 24.77
C ALA A 71 -19.68 -25.63 23.36
N ARG A 72 -20.47 -26.06 22.35
CA ARG A 72 -19.99 -26.10 20.94
C ARG A 72 -19.75 -24.71 20.38
N LYS A 73 -20.61 -23.74 20.70
CA LYS A 73 -20.45 -22.35 20.26
C LYS A 73 -19.22 -21.71 20.90
N GLU A 74 -19.03 -21.93 22.20
CA GLU A 74 -17.86 -21.44 22.92
C GLU A 74 -16.55 -22.08 22.40
N ALA A 75 -16.55 -23.38 22.14
CA ALA A 75 -15.41 -24.07 21.57
C ALA A 75 -15.06 -23.55 20.17
N LYS A 76 -16.08 -23.25 19.33
CA LYS A 76 -15.88 -22.66 18.00
C LYS A 76 -15.32 -21.25 18.10
N GLN A 77 -15.91 -20.39 18.95
CA GLN A 77 -15.44 -19.02 19.17
C GLN A 77 -14.00 -18.98 19.73
N LYS A 78 -13.70 -19.91 20.66
CA LYS A 78 -12.35 -20.02 21.19
C LYS A 78 -11.33 -20.39 20.12
N LYS A 79 -11.67 -21.33 19.23
CA LYS A 79 -10.81 -21.72 18.11
C LYS A 79 -10.60 -20.56 17.12
N GLU A 80 -11.68 -19.86 16.74
CA GLU A 80 -11.61 -18.69 15.86
C GLU A 80 -10.76 -17.56 16.49
N LEU A 81 -10.86 -17.36 17.81
CA LEU A 81 -10.06 -16.39 18.54
C LEU A 81 -8.58 -16.81 18.62
N GLU A 82 -8.29 -18.09 18.85
CA GLU A 82 -6.92 -18.60 18.85
C GLU A 82 -6.27 -18.47 17.47
N GLU A 83 -6.99 -18.78 16.39
CA GLU A 83 -6.52 -18.60 15.00
C GLU A 83 -6.29 -17.11 14.69
N ALA A 84 -7.20 -16.22 15.09
CA ALA A 84 -7.04 -14.78 14.90
C ALA A 84 -5.88 -14.20 15.73
N LEU A 85 -5.66 -14.70 16.94
CA LEU A 85 -4.56 -14.29 17.80
C LEU A 85 -3.20 -14.71 17.21
N GLU A 86 -3.12 -15.93 16.69
CA GLU A 86 -1.88 -16.43 16.08
C GLU A 86 -1.58 -15.65 14.79
N ALA A 87 -2.58 -15.40 13.93
CA ALA A 87 -2.42 -14.56 12.75
C ALA A 87 -1.97 -13.12 13.10
N ALA A 88 -2.56 -12.53 14.15
CA ALA A 88 -2.15 -11.21 14.63
C ALA A 88 -0.72 -11.20 15.19
N ARG A 89 -0.31 -12.27 15.84
CA ARG A 89 1.05 -12.43 16.38
C ARG A 89 2.08 -12.61 15.27
N GLU A 90 1.78 -13.42 14.26
CA GLU A 90 2.62 -13.59 13.07
C GLU A 90 2.80 -12.27 12.31
N ALA A 91 1.70 -11.54 12.07
CA ALA A 91 1.75 -10.21 11.47
C ALA A 91 2.57 -9.21 12.32
N GLY A 92 2.42 -9.24 13.64
CA GLY A 92 3.22 -8.41 14.56
C GLY A 92 4.72 -8.74 14.52
N MET A 93 5.08 -10.01 14.44
CA MET A 93 6.48 -10.43 14.30
C MET A 93 7.05 -10.04 12.94
N ALA A 94 6.32 -10.23 11.86
CA ALA A 94 6.73 -9.79 10.52
C ALA A 94 7.01 -8.28 10.50
N ARG A 95 6.12 -7.47 11.10
CA ARG A 95 6.30 -6.02 11.23
C ARG A 95 7.53 -5.63 12.05
N MET A 96 7.86 -6.38 13.10
CA MET A 96 9.06 -6.12 13.91
C MET A 96 10.35 -6.47 13.15
N VAL A 97 10.36 -7.58 12.41
CA VAL A 97 11.46 -7.95 11.52
C VAL A 97 11.64 -6.88 10.43
N PHE A 98 10.54 -6.38 9.86
CA PHE A 98 10.50 -5.25 8.94
C PHE A 98 11.26 -4.03 9.47
N LEU A 99 10.85 -3.50 10.63
CA LEU A 99 11.45 -2.29 11.21
C LEU A 99 12.95 -2.48 11.52
N ARG A 100 13.32 -3.68 11.96
CA ARG A 100 14.73 -4.01 12.24
C ARG A 100 15.57 -4.00 10.97
N ASN A 101 15.11 -4.65 9.90
CA ASN A 101 15.82 -4.73 8.64
C ASN A 101 15.92 -3.34 7.99
N MET A 102 14.84 -2.56 8.01
CA MET A 102 14.82 -1.16 7.55
C MET A 102 15.85 -0.30 8.28
N SER A 103 15.89 -0.42 9.62
CA SER A 103 16.88 0.33 10.41
C SER A 103 18.33 -0.01 10.01
N HIS A 104 18.60 -1.26 9.66
CA HIS A 104 19.92 -1.69 9.20
C HIS A 104 20.22 -1.12 7.80
N ASP A 105 19.28 -1.25 6.86
CA ASP A 105 19.48 -0.90 5.46
C ASP A 105 19.51 0.63 5.24
N ILE A 106 18.83 1.40 6.09
CA ILE A 106 18.96 2.87 6.17
C ILE A 106 20.31 3.27 6.79
N ARG A 107 20.76 2.59 7.83
CA ARG A 107 22.00 2.94 8.54
C ARG A 107 23.24 2.77 7.68
N THR A 108 23.29 1.74 6.84
CA THR A 108 24.46 1.43 6.01
C THR A 108 24.82 2.56 5.06
N PRO A 109 23.92 3.04 4.16
CA PRO A 109 24.23 4.17 3.28
C PRO A 109 24.41 5.49 4.07
N LEU A 110 23.68 5.69 5.17
CA LEU A 110 23.84 6.88 6.01
C LEU A 110 25.25 6.93 6.62
N ASN A 111 25.76 5.82 7.14
CA ASN A 111 27.12 5.76 7.67
C ASN A 111 28.18 5.96 6.55
N ALA A 112 27.90 5.53 5.33
CA ALA A 112 28.77 5.79 4.20
C ALA A 112 28.79 7.29 3.84
N VAL A 113 27.63 7.95 3.81
CA VAL A 113 27.54 9.41 3.62
C VAL A 113 28.37 10.14 4.66
N LEU A 114 28.12 9.87 5.96
CA LEU A 114 28.85 10.51 7.05
C LEU A 114 30.37 10.23 7.00
N GLY A 115 30.75 8.97 6.82
CA GLY A 115 32.15 8.57 6.79
C GLY A 115 32.93 9.17 5.61
N PHE A 116 32.36 9.22 4.39
CA PHE A 116 33.01 9.86 3.25
C PHE A 116 33.00 11.39 3.38
N THR A 117 32.00 11.98 4.04
CA THR A 117 32.00 13.42 4.38
C THR A 117 33.16 13.76 5.31
N ASP A 118 33.35 13.00 6.40
CA ASP A 118 34.48 13.19 7.33
C ASP A 118 35.83 13.03 6.61
N LEU A 119 35.93 12.07 5.70
CA LEU A 119 37.16 11.89 4.90
C LEU A 119 37.40 13.02 3.90
N ALA A 120 36.35 13.58 3.31
CA ALA A 120 36.44 14.72 2.40
C ALA A 120 36.85 16.01 3.11
N LEU A 121 36.37 16.22 4.37
CA LEU A 121 36.66 17.37 5.20
C LEU A 121 38.03 17.32 5.88
N LYS A 122 38.74 16.20 5.82
CA LYS A 122 40.05 16.04 6.46
C LYS A 122 41.10 16.92 5.80
N GLU A 123 41.84 17.69 6.61
CA GLU A 123 42.93 18.53 6.13
C GLU A 123 43.97 17.76 5.35
N GLY A 124 44.43 18.34 4.23
CA GLY A 124 45.45 17.74 3.35
C GLY A 124 44.92 16.66 2.40
N THR A 125 43.56 16.48 2.30
CA THR A 125 42.99 15.56 1.30
C THR A 125 43.12 16.14 -0.10
N ASP A 126 43.64 15.35 -1.03
CA ASP A 126 43.77 15.74 -2.42
C ASP A 126 42.40 15.93 -3.10
N ILE A 127 42.31 16.93 -3.99
CA ILE A 127 41.07 17.28 -4.72
C ILE A 127 40.52 16.07 -5.48
N ALA A 128 41.35 15.23 -6.08
CA ALA A 128 40.90 14.02 -6.77
C ALA A 128 40.18 13.04 -5.81
N LYS A 129 40.71 12.87 -4.59
CA LYS A 129 40.07 12.05 -3.55
C LYS A 129 38.80 12.68 -3.02
N ILE A 130 38.76 14.00 -2.87
CA ILE A 130 37.52 14.71 -2.47
C ILE A 130 36.42 14.43 -3.49
N ARG A 131 36.72 14.53 -4.78
CA ARG A 131 35.76 14.22 -5.85
C ARG A 131 35.29 12.76 -5.80
N GLU A 132 36.21 11.81 -5.56
CA GLU A 132 35.86 10.40 -5.36
C GLU A 132 34.92 10.19 -4.15
N TYR A 133 35.19 10.88 -3.03
CA TYR A 133 34.35 10.78 -1.83
C TYR A 133 32.97 11.40 -2.06
N LEU A 134 32.88 12.56 -2.72
CA LEU A 134 31.60 13.18 -3.08
C LEU A 134 30.76 12.27 -3.99
N GLU A 135 31.39 11.58 -4.93
CA GLU A 135 30.70 10.60 -5.77
C GLU A 135 30.16 9.43 -4.95
N LYS A 136 30.91 8.90 -4.00
CA LYS A 136 30.45 7.86 -3.08
C LYS A 136 29.31 8.34 -2.17
N ILE A 137 29.36 9.61 -1.73
CA ILE A 137 28.28 10.25 -0.96
C ILE A 137 27.02 10.31 -1.83
N ARG A 138 27.12 10.76 -3.08
CA ARG A 138 26.01 10.84 -4.04
C ARG A 138 25.36 9.47 -4.27
N VAL A 139 26.15 8.44 -4.55
CA VAL A 139 25.68 7.06 -4.75
C VAL A 139 24.95 6.55 -3.49
N SER A 140 25.53 6.77 -2.30
CA SER A 140 24.94 6.32 -1.04
C SER A 140 23.66 7.08 -0.70
N GLY A 141 23.61 8.38 -0.98
CA GLY A 141 22.42 9.22 -0.81
C GLY A 141 21.26 8.78 -1.72
N ASN A 142 21.55 8.53 -2.99
CA ASN A 142 20.57 8.02 -3.96
C ASN A 142 20.02 6.65 -3.53
N HIS A 143 20.90 5.77 -3.03
CA HIS A 143 20.46 4.47 -2.50
C HIS A 143 19.55 4.61 -1.27
N LEU A 144 19.89 5.54 -0.36
CA LEU A 144 19.05 5.83 0.80
C LEU A 144 17.66 6.35 0.38
N LEU A 145 17.62 7.26 -0.60
CA LEU A 145 16.37 7.81 -1.13
C LEU A 145 15.50 6.71 -1.74
N ALA A 146 16.10 5.79 -2.51
CA ALA A 146 15.39 4.65 -3.08
C ALA A 146 14.74 3.78 -1.99
N ILE A 147 15.48 3.45 -0.91
CA ILE A 147 14.95 2.68 0.22
C ILE A 147 13.76 3.41 0.88
N VAL A 148 13.88 4.72 1.13
CA VAL A 148 12.80 5.50 1.74
C VAL A 148 11.56 5.49 0.86
N ASN A 149 11.72 5.68 -0.45
CA ASN A 149 10.60 5.66 -1.40
C ASN A 149 9.91 4.28 -1.44
N GLU A 150 10.66 3.18 -1.48
CA GLU A 150 10.11 1.83 -1.42
C GLU A 150 9.31 1.57 -0.13
N VAL A 151 9.79 2.07 1.01
CA VAL A 151 9.08 1.97 2.31
C VAL A 151 7.78 2.76 2.31
N LEU A 152 7.82 3.99 1.79
CA LEU A 152 6.63 4.83 1.68
C LEU A 152 5.59 4.19 0.74
N GLU A 153 6.04 3.62 -0.38
CA GLU A 153 5.17 2.93 -1.34
C GLU A 153 4.46 1.72 -0.69
N ILE A 154 5.21 0.85 0.01
CA ILE A 154 4.60 -0.28 0.74
C ILE A 154 3.59 0.22 1.78
N SER A 155 3.92 1.26 2.53
CA SER A 155 3.02 1.82 3.54
C SER A 155 1.70 2.32 2.95
N ARG A 156 1.74 2.96 1.77
CA ARG A 156 0.54 3.41 1.03
C ARG A 156 -0.27 2.25 0.50
N ILE A 157 0.41 1.25 -0.05
CA ILE A 157 -0.22 0.02 -0.54
C ILE A 157 -0.95 -0.71 0.60
N GLU A 158 -0.30 -0.89 1.76
CA GLU A 158 -0.90 -1.55 2.93
C GLU A 158 -2.09 -0.79 3.52
N SER A 159 -2.05 0.55 3.48
CA SER A 159 -3.16 1.39 3.92
C SER A 159 -4.33 1.48 2.92
N GLY A 160 -4.19 0.87 1.72
CA GLY A 160 -5.20 0.92 0.66
C GLY A 160 -5.35 2.31 0.04
N GLN A 161 -4.33 3.17 0.16
CA GLN A 161 -4.34 4.54 -0.37
C GLN A 161 -3.80 4.64 -1.79
N THR A 162 -3.28 3.52 -2.35
CA THR A 162 -2.77 3.51 -3.72
C THR A 162 -3.93 3.29 -4.69
N GLU A 163 -4.20 4.28 -5.52
CA GLU A 163 -5.14 4.22 -6.64
C GLU A 163 -4.36 4.12 -7.96
N LEU A 164 -4.97 3.48 -8.97
CA LEU A 164 -4.42 3.44 -10.33
C LEU A 164 -4.91 4.65 -11.12
N TYR A 165 -4.00 5.32 -11.80
CA TYR A 165 -4.30 6.46 -12.68
C TYR A 165 -4.12 6.03 -14.13
N GLU A 166 -5.19 5.50 -14.69
CA GLU A 166 -5.18 5.02 -16.07
C GLU A 166 -5.27 6.18 -17.06
N GLU A 167 -4.33 6.21 -17.99
CA GLU A 167 -4.28 7.15 -19.10
C GLU A 167 -4.02 6.42 -20.43
N PRO A 168 -4.44 6.98 -21.57
CA PRO A 168 -4.07 6.45 -22.87
C PRO A 168 -2.55 6.41 -23.03
N ALA A 169 -2.01 5.25 -23.36
CA ALA A 169 -0.58 5.02 -23.48
C ALA A 169 -0.26 4.08 -24.65
N ASP A 170 0.95 4.23 -25.20
CA ASP A 170 1.50 3.35 -26.21
C ASP A 170 2.51 2.40 -25.51
N MET A 171 2.29 1.10 -25.62
CA MET A 171 3.14 0.08 -25.01
C MET A 171 4.58 0.15 -25.52
N ASP A 172 4.78 0.45 -26.81
CA ASP A 172 6.12 0.59 -27.38
C ASP A 172 6.89 1.72 -26.73
N VAL A 173 6.22 2.86 -26.46
CA VAL A 173 6.82 4.01 -25.80
C VAL A 173 7.20 3.67 -24.37
N ILE A 174 6.31 2.99 -23.63
CA ILE A 174 6.60 2.55 -22.24
C ILE A 174 7.83 1.65 -22.21
N VAL A 175 7.85 0.66 -23.09
CA VAL A 175 8.96 -0.31 -23.17
C VAL A 175 10.26 0.36 -23.58
N GLU A 176 10.26 1.28 -24.55
CA GLU A 176 11.49 1.95 -25.00
C GLU A 176 12.05 2.89 -23.91
N GLU A 177 11.19 3.61 -23.16
CA GLU A 177 11.65 4.43 -22.03
C GLU A 177 12.34 3.60 -20.94
N VAL A 178 11.83 2.39 -20.65
CA VAL A 178 12.50 1.45 -19.74
C VAL A 178 13.76 0.87 -20.36
N ALA A 179 13.70 0.54 -21.65
CA ALA A 179 14.83 -0.04 -22.37
C ALA A 179 16.08 0.85 -22.39
N VAL A 180 15.91 2.17 -22.47
CA VAL A 180 17.04 3.12 -22.38
C VAL A 180 17.83 2.91 -21.09
N ILE A 181 17.12 2.83 -19.95
CA ILE A 181 17.74 2.64 -18.62
C ILE A 181 18.45 1.28 -18.52
N ILE A 182 17.79 0.23 -19.00
CA ILE A 182 18.29 -1.14 -18.88
C ILE A 182 19.46 -1.39 -19.83
N ARG A 183 19.44 -0.82 -21.04
CA ARG A 183 20.56 -0.94 -22.00
C ARG A 183 21.85 -0.37 -21.45
N GLU A 184 21.81 0.77 -20.75
CA GLU A 184 23.01 1.35 -20.10
C GLU A 184 23.60 0.36 -19.09
N GLN A 185 22.77 -0.18 -18.19
CA GLN A 185 23.19 -1.13 -17.16
C GLN A 185 23.71 -2.46 -17.72
N THR A 186 23.07 -2.97 -18.79
CA THR A 186 23.51 -4.21 -19.45
C THR A 186 24.83 -4.03 -20.22
N GLN A 187 25.04 -2.86 -20.82
CA GLN A 187 26.31 -2.54 -21.48
C GLN A 187 27.51 -2.49 -20.51
N GLU A 188 27.31 -1.91 -19.32
CA GLU A 188 28.35 -1.89 -18.28
C GLU A 188 28.79 -3.30 -17.85
N LYS A 189 27.86 -4.27 -17.89
CA LYS A 189 28.10 -5.67 -17.55
C LYS A 189 28.37 -6.59 -18.75
N ASN A 190 28.42 -6.07 -19.98
CA ASN A 190 28.52 -6.85 -21.22
C ASN A 190 27.46 -7.96 -21.31
N GLN A 191 26.21 -7.67 -20.89
CA GLN A 191 25.08 -8.57 -21.00
C GLN A 191 24.32 -8.32 -22.31
N GLN A 192 23.61 -9.34 -22.81
CA GLN A 192 22.73 -9.20 -23.96
C GLN A 192 21.30 -8.89 -23.48
N PHE A 193 20.70 -7.83 -24.03
CA PHE A 193 19.33 -7.46 -23.75
C PHE A 193 18.48 -7.49 -25.02
N VAL A 194 17.44 -8.31 -25.04
CA VAL A 194 16.55 -8.53 -26.19
C VAL A 194 15.12 -8.14 -25.79
N ILE A 195 14.46 -7.40 -26.69
CA ILE A 195 13.05 -7.01 -26.55
C ILE A 195 12.29 -7.62 -27.73
N ASP A 196 11.18 -8.28 -27.43
CA ASP A 196 10.29 -8.90 -28.41
C ASP A 196 8.84 -8.48 -28.14
N LEU A 197 8.32 -7.61 -29.00
CA LEU A 197 6.92 -7.16 -29.01
C LEU A 197 6.16 -7.69 -30.23
N SER A 198 6.75 -8.62 -30.98
CA SER A 198 6.16 -9.13 -32.23
C SER A 198 4.82 -9.85 -32.04
N GLY A 199 4.51 -10.28 -30.82
CA GLY A 199 3.24 -10.90 -30.44
C GLY A 199 2.14 -9.90 -30.04
N VAL A 200 2.41 -8.60 -30.01
CA VAL A 200 1.43 -7.56 -29.67
C VAL A 200 0.69 -7.11 -30.94
N GLN A 201 -0.65 -7.11 -30.93
CA GLN A 201 -1.46 -6.63 -32.04
C GLN A 201 -1.99 -5.20 -31.80
N ASN A 202 -2.31 -4.90 -30.55
CA ASN A 202 -2.80 -3.58 -30.14
C ASN A 202 -1.80 -2.98 -29.16
N HIS A 203 -1.15 -1.90 -29.57
CA HIS A 203 -0.13 -1.21 -28.78
C HIS A 203 -0.71 -0.09 -27.91
N GLU A 204 -1.86 0.46 -28.35
CA GLU A 204 -2.54 1.56 -27.70
C GLU A 204 -3.50 1.04 -26.63
N ILE A 205 -3.18 1.30 -25.37
CA ILE A 205 -3.89 0.78 -24.18
C ILE A 205 -4.22 1.91 -23.20
N LEU A 206 -5.21 1.68 -22.36
CA LEU A 206 -5.50 2.49 -21.18
C LEU A 206 -4.82 1.81 -19.98
N CYS A 207 -3.85 2.47 -19.37
CA CYS A 207 -3.10 1.90 -18.26
C CYS A 207 -2.47 2.97 -17.37
N ASP A 208 -2.04 2.59 -16.17
CA ASP A 208 -1.14 3.40 -15.35
C ASP A 208 0.31 3.20 -15.84
N LYS A 209 0.75 4.13 -16.69
CA LYS A 209 2.07 4.13 -17.30
C LYS A 209 3.20 4.10 -16.29
N LEU A 210 3.05 4.83 -15.17
CA LEU A 210 4.06 4.88 -14.12
C LEU A 210 4.23 3.52 -13.45
N ARG A 211 3.13 2.87 -13.09
CA ARG A 211 3.16 1.56 -12.42
C ARG A 211 3.67 0.46 -13.32
N ILE A 212 3.33 0.47 -14.61
CA ILE A 212 3.91 -0.49 -15.57
C ILE A 212 5.43 -0.29 -15.68
N LYS A 213 5.92 0.94 -15.76
CA LYS A 213 7.37 1.21 -15.76
C LYS A 213 8.04 0.73 -14.47
N GLU A 214 7.46 0.99 -13.31
CA GLU A 214 7.99 0.52 -12.03
C GLU A 214 8.09 -1.01 -11.97
N ILE A 215 7.06 -1.72 -12.45
CA ILE A 215 7.07 -3.19 -12.55
C ILE A 215 8.24 -3.64 -13.45
N LEU A 216 8.33 -3.09 -14.65
CA LEU A 216 9.37 -3.48 -15.62
C LEU A 216 10.78 -3.16 -15.11
N VAL A 217 10.99 -1.96 -14.55
CA VAL A 217 12.29 -1.57 -13.98
C VAL A 217 12.70 -2.48 -12.82
N ASN A 218 11.77 -2.84 -11.94
CA ASN A 218 12.06 -3.77 -10.83
C ASN A 218 12.44 -5.17 -11.33
N LEU A 219 11.69 -5.74 -12.26
CA LEU A 219 11.96 -7.09 -12.78
C LEU A 219 13.22 -7.13 -13.63
N LEU A 220 13.37 -6.19 -14.56
CA LEU A 220 14.55 -6.10 -15.42
C LEU A 220 15.80 -5.72 -14.63
N GLY A 221 15.71 -4.83 -13.64
CA GLY A 221 16.79 -4.50 -12.73
C GLY A 221 17.27 -5.72 -11.95
N ASN A 222 16.34 -6.58 -11.48
CA ASN A 222 16.69 -7.85 -10.87
C ASN A 222 17.38 -8.79 -11.88
N ALA A 223 16.88 -8.89 -13.11
CA ALA A 223 17.50 -9.66 -14.17
C ALA A 223 18.94 -9.20 -14.44
N VAL A 224 19.18 -7.89 -14.62
CA VAL A 224 20.55 -7.32 -14.79
C VAL A 224 21.44 -7.63 -13.59
N LYS A 225 20.88 -7.56 -12.38
CA LYS A 225 21.61 -7.75 -11.14
C LYS A 225 22.10 -9.18 -10.97
N PHE A 226 21.27 -10.15 -11.26
CA PHE A 226 21.52 -11.57 -11.01
C PHE A 226 22.05 -12.37 -12.21
N THR A 227 22.10 -11.76 -13.38
CA THR A 227 22.68 -12.35 -14.59
C THR A 227 24.19 -12.08 -14.61
N PRO A 228 25.04 -13.09 -14.89
CA PRO A 228 26.48 -12.90 -15.04
C PRO A 228 26.81 -12.11 -16.32
N GLN A 229 28.10 -11.75 -16.48
CA GLN A 229 28.62 -11.17 -17.73
C GLN A 229 28.31 -12.12 -18.89
N GLU A 230 28.06 -11.55 -20.07
CA GLU A 230 27.70 -12.27 -21.31
C GLU A 230 26.37 -13.05 -21.25
N GLY A 231 25.61 -12.97 -20.12
CA GLY A 231 24.29 -13.59 -20.00
C GLY A 231 23.23 -12.83 -20.81
N LEU A 232 22.07 -13.48 -20.98
CA LEU A 232 20.95 -13.00 -21.77
C LEU A 232 19.78 -12.60 -20.86
N ILE A 233 19.21 -11.43 -21.16
CA ILE A 233 17.99 -10.91 -20.56
C ILE A 233 16.99 -10.66 -21.69
N THR A 234 15.77 -11.15 -21.54
CA THR A 234 14.72 -11.00 -22.55
C THR A 234 13.48 -10.38 -21.92
N LEU A 235 12.96 -9.33 -22.54
CA LEU A 235 11.62 -8.80 -22.29
C LEU A 235 10.78 -9.18 -23.50
N GLN A 236 9.75 -9.99 -23.28
CA GLN A 236 8.77 -10.34 -24.30
C GLN A 236 7.37 -9.95 -23.82
N ILE A 237 6.60 -9.33 -24.70
CA ILE A 237 5.19 -9.04 -24.45
C ILE A 237 4.38 -9.65 -25.57
N VAL A 238 3.38 -10.40 -25.20
CA VAL A 238 2.46 -11.05 -26.16
C VAL A 238 1.02 -10.75 -25.79
N GLN A 239 0.20 -10.51 -26.79
CA GLN A 239 -1.23 -10.41 -26.63
C GLN A 239 -1.85 -11.78 -26.91
N ILE A 240 -2.65 -12.29 -25.98
CA ILE A 240 -3.24 -13.64 -26.05
C ILE A 240 -4.72 -13.59 -26.39
N PRO A 241 -5.26 -14.64 -27.06
CA PRO A 241 -6.69 -14.72 -27.33
C PRO A 241 -7.51 -14.90 -26.04
N PRO A 242 -8.80 -14.47 -26.00
CA PRO A 242 -9.54 -13.96 -27.17
C PRO A 242 -9.15 -12.51 -27.53
N TYR A 243 -9.08 -12.21 -28.84
CA TYR A 243 -8.83 -10.85 -29.32
C TYR A 243 -10.14 -10.09 -29.38
N GLU A 244 -10.46 -9.40 -28.31
CA GLU A 244 -11.66 -8.57 -28.19
C GLU A 244 -11.42 -7.15 -28.73
N LYS A 245 -12.48 -6.41 -28.98
CA LYS A 245 -12.35 -5.04 -29.53
C LYS A 245 -12.05 -3.99 -28.46
N GLU A 246 -12.42 -4.29 -27.22
CA GLU A 246 -12.37 -3.31 -26.11
C GLU A 246 -11.32 -3.69 -25.07
N ILE A 247 -11.00 -4.99 -24.92
CA ILE A 247 -10.07 -5.51 -23.92
C ILE A 247 -8.99 -6.33 -24.61
N GLY A 248 -7.74 -6.05 -24.29
CA GLY A 248 -6.59 -6.85 -24.69
C GLY A 248 -6.03 -7.62 -23.50
N HIS A 249 -5.82 -8.93 -23.69
CA HIS A 249 -5.20 -9.81 -22.70
C HIS A 249 -3.71 -9.89 -23.02
N TYR A 250 -2.84 -9.55 -22.06
CA TYR A 250 -1.40 -9.50 -22.27
C TYR A 250 -0.66 -10.42 -21.31
N GLU A 251 0.39 -11.07 -21.82
CA GLU A 251 1.41 -11.72 -21.01
C GLU A 251 2.74 -10.98 -21.20
N ILE A 252 3.33 -10.57 -20.08
CA ILE A 252 4.64 -9.91 -20.03
C ILE A 252 5.62 -10.90 -19.42
N HIS A 253 6.65 -11.25 -20.19
CA HIS A 253 7.70 -12.19 -19.80
C HIS A 253 9.00 -11.44 -19.60
N VAL A 254 9.57 -11.53 -18.41
CA VAL A 254 10.93 -11.08 -18.11
C VAL A 254 11.76 -12.31 -17.77
N LYS A 255 12.67 -12.66 -18.67
CA LYS A 255 13.49 -13.86 -18.59
C LYS A 255 14.96 -13.52 -18.52
N ASP A 256 15.70 -14.20 -17.65
CA ASP A 256 17.13 -14.09 -17.50
C ASP A 256 17.83 -15.46 -17.50
N THR A 257 19.11 -15.47 -17.79
CA THR A 257 20.00 -16.64 -17.69
C THR A 257 20.91 -16.53 -16.47
N GLY A 258 20.37 -16.01 -15.37
CA GLY A 258 21.11 -15.75 -14.14
C GLY A 258 21.27 -16.95 -13.22
N CYS A 259 21.57 -16.69 -11.95
CA CYS A 259 21.78 -17.73 -10.95
C CYS A 259 20.53 -18.53 -10.60
N GLY A 260 19.34 -18.06 -10.98
CA GLY A 260 18.08 -18.68 -10.58
C GLY A 260 17.79 -18.53 -9.08
N MET A 261 16.73 -19.17 -8.63
CA MET A 261 16.26 -19.14 -7.25
C MET A 261 16.08 -20.56 -6.70
N SER A 262 16.37 -20.75 -5.41
CA SER A 262 16.11 -22.02 -4.72
C SER A 262 14.60 -22.26 -4.52
N PRO A 263 14.13 -23.52 -4.46
CA PRO A 263 12.72 -23.82 -4.21
C PRO A 263 12.20 -23.20 -2.92
N SER A 264 13.02 -23.16 -1.87
CA SER A 264 12.67 -22.58 -0.58
C SER A 264 12.53 -21.04 -0.62
N PHE A 265 13.23 -20.37 -1.51
CA PHE A 265 13.07 -18.93 -1.71
C PHE A 265 11.87 -18.62 -2.62
N MET A 266 11.62 -19.44 -3.63
CA MET A 266 10.46 -19.31 -4.51
C MET A 266 9.13 -19.23 -3.74
N GLU A 267 8.99 -19.96 -2.62
CA GLU A 267 7.79 -19.92 -1.78
C GLU A 267 7.56 -18.57 -1.09
N LYS A 268 8.64 -17.78 -0.90
CA LYS A 268 8.64 -16.55 -0.10
C LYS A 268 9.11 -15.31 -0.87
N MET A 269 9.46 -15.44 -2.14
CA MET A 269 10.08 -14.36 -2.90
C MET A 269 9.23 -13.09 -2.99
N PHE A 270 7.92 -13.20 -2.77
CA PHE A 270 6.99 -12.08 -2.70
C PHE A 270 6.71 -11.60 -1.28
N ASP A 271 7.29 -12.25 -0.26
CA ASP A 271 7.18 -11.77 1.11
C ASP A 271 8.14 -10.59 1.31
N PRO A 272 7.70 -9.51 1.98
CA PRO A 272 8.54 -8.34 2.20
C PRO A 272 9.84 -8.71 2.93
N PHE A 273 10.99 -8.18 2.41
CA PHE A 273 12.34 -8.35 2.98
C PHE A 273 12.95 -9.76 2.90
N GLU A 274 12.28 -10.70 2.28
CA GLU A 274 12.90 -11.99 2.01
C GLU A 274 14.00 -11.82 0.95
N ARG A 275 15.12 -12.46 1.21
CA ARG A 275 16.30 -12.43 0.34
C ARG A 275 16.93 -13.81 0.31
N GLU A 276 17.40 -14.21 -0.83
CA GLU A 276 18.12 -15.46 -0.95
C GLU A 276 19.46 -15.40 -0.23
N LYS A 277 19.77 -16.40 0.59
CA LYS A 277 20.98 -16.44 1.43
C LYS A 277 22.27 -16.36 0.62
N ASN A 278 22.27 -16.89 -0.61
CA ASN A 278 23.43 -16.87 -1.51
C ASN A 278 23.71 -15.49 -2.10
N SER A 279 22.69 -14.61 -2.23
CA SER A 279 22.89 -13.24 -2.71
C SER A 279 23.67 -12.37 -1.72
N THR A 280 23.63 -12.70 -0.43
CA THR A 280 24.38 -11.99 0.61
C THR A 280 25.89 -12.31 0.55
N LEU A 281 26.26 -13.50 0.10
CA LEU A 281 27.65 -13.93 -0.07
C LEU A 281 28.31 -13.33 -1.34
N SER A 282 27.50 -12.99 -2.36
CA SER A 282 27.98 -12.38 -3.62
C SER A 282 28.07 -10.86 -3.58
N GLY A 283 27.80 -10.20 -2.44
CA GLY A 283 27.88 -8.73 -2.29
C GLY A 283 26.78 -7.96 -3.02
N VAL A 284 25.76 -8.64 -3.52
CA VAL A 284 24.66 -8.05 -4.27
C VAL A 284 23.63 -7.43 -3.32
N GLN A 285 23.66 -6.09 -3.17
CA GLN A 285 22.74 -5.35 -2.29
C GLN A 285 21.32 -5.30 -2.87
N GLY A 286 20.31 -5.30 -2.00
CA GLY A 286 18.90 -5.10 -2.35
C GLY A 286 18.04 -5.08 -1.10
N THR A 287 16.94 -4.36 -1.13
CA THR A 287 16.00 -4.14 -0.01
C THR A 287 15.12 -5.36 0.28
N GLY A 288 14.86 -6.19 -0.73
CA GLY A 288 13.86 -7.26 -0.67
C GLY A 288 12.42 -6.75 -0.76
N LEU A 289 12.22 -5.50 -1.23
CA LEU A 289 10.91 -4.87 -1.37
C LEU A 289 10.39 -4.86 -2.81
N GLY A 290 11.28 -4.91 -3.79
CA GLY A 290 10.90 -4.78 -5.20
C GLY A 290 9.88 -5.81 -5.67
N LEU A 291 10.07 -7.11 -5.39
CA LEU A 291 9.13 -8.16 -5.80
C LEU A 291 7.77 -8.08 -5.07
N PRO A 292 7.69 -7.85 -3.76
CA PRO A 292 6.43 -7.53 -3.08
C PRO A 292 5.66 -6.35 -3.71
N ILE A 293 6.35 -5.26 -4.06
CA ILE A 293 5.77 -4.08 -4.72
C ILE A 293 5.22 -4.47 -6.09
N VAL A 294 6.01 -5.18 -6.90
CA VAL A 294 5.57 -5.68 -8.22
C VAL A 294 4.31 -6.52 -8.10
N LYS A 295 4.29 -7.51 -7.19
CA LYS A 295 3.11 -8.36 -6.97
C LYS A 295 1.88 -7.52 -6.64
N ARG A 296 2.04 -6.52 -5.76
CA ARG A 296 0.93 -5.69 -5.34
C ARG A 296 0.39 -4.80 -6.44
N PHE A 297 1.26 -4.22 -7.28
CA PHE A 297 0.80 -3.45 -8.45
C PHE A 297 0.07 -4.34 -9.46
N VAL A 298 0.58 -5.54 -9.71
CA VAL A 298 -0.09 -6.50 -10.59
C VAL A 298 -1.47 -6.89 -10.04
N GLU A 299 -1.58 -7.10 -8.72
CA GLU A 299 -2.88 -7.36 -8.06
C GLU A 299 -3.84 -6.16 -8.14
N LEU A 300 -3.35 -4.93 -8.01
CA LEU A 300 -4.15 -3.71 -8.18
C LEU A 300 -4.67 -3.56 -9.62
N MET A 301 -3.90 -4.02 -10.61
CA MET A 301 -4.31 -4.09 -12.03
C MET A 301 -5.16 -5.33 -12.35
N GLU A 302 -5.68 -6.03 -11.31
CA GLU A 302 -6.46 -7.27 -11.45
C GLU A 302 -5.73 -8.39 -12.20
N GLY A 303 -4.39 -8.28 -12.29
CA GLY A 303 -3.52 -9.25 -12.96
C GLY A 303 -2.99 -10.34 -12.02
N THR A 304 -2.17 -11.23 -12.58
CA THR A 304 -1.45 -12.28 -11.86
C THR A 304 0.03 -12.26 -12.22
N ILE A 305 0.89 -12.61 -11.28
CA ILE A 305 2.32 -12.79 -11.50
C ILE A 305 2.75 -14.18 -11.05
N GLU A 306 3.49 -14.86 -11.92
CA GLU A 306 4.08 -16.16 -11.66
C GLU A 306 5.58 -16.09 -11.93
N ALA A 307 6.36 -16.98 -11.30
CA ALA A 307 7.79 -17.11 -11.59
C ALA A 307 8.13 -18.59 -11.83
N ILE A 308 8.97 -18.80 -12.83
CA ILE A 308 9.58 -20.10 -13.14
C ILE A 308 11.08 -19.92 -12.99
N SER A 309 11.69 -20.60 -12.03
CA SER A 309 13.12 -20.48 -11.79
C SER A 309 13.76 -21.82 -11.50
N THR A 310 15.01 -21.96 -11.95
CA THR A 310 15.84 -23.12 -11.66
C THR A 310 17.23 -22.62 -11.27
N GLU A 311 17.73 -23.04 -10.10
CA GLU A 311 19.05 -22.66 -9.61
C GLU A 311 20.14 -23.02 -10.61
N GLY A 312 20.99 -22.06 -10.95
CA GLY A 312 22.07 -22.18 -11.95
C GLY A 312 21.64 -22.09 -13.41
N VAL A 313 20.33 -21.89 -13.72
CA VAL A 313 19.82 -21.79 -15.08
C VAL A 313 19.26 -20.42 -15.41
N GLY A 314 18.51 -19.83 -14.48
CA GLY A 314 17.88 -18.51 -14.62
C GLY A 314 16.47 -18.43 -14.10
N THR A 315 15.82 -17.29 -14.34
CA THR A 315 14.47 -16.99 -13.88
C THR A 315 13.64 -16.43 -15.02
N GLU A 316 12.36 -16.74 -15.02
CA GLU A 316 11.33 -16.15 -15.87
C GLU A 316 10.16 -15.72 -15.02
N PHE A 317 9.86 -14.41 -15.01
CA PHE A 317 8.64 -13.84 -14.43
C PHE A 317 7.61 -13.68 -15.54
N ILE A 318 6.38 -14.08 -15.26
CA ILE A 318 5.25 -14.02 -16.19
C ILE A 318 4.14 -13.21 -15.50
N ILE A 319 3.78 -12.08 -16.08
CA ILE A 319 2.65 -11.26 -15.64
C ILE A 319 1.54 -11.41 -16.66
N LYS A 320 0.32 -11.66 -16.17
CA LYS A 320 -0.90 -11.70 -16.99
C LYS A 320 -1.81 -10.58 -16.52
N THR A 321 -2.20 -9.72 -17.42
CA THR A 321 -3.06 -8.58 -17.13
C THR A 321 -3.87 -8.17 -18.34
N ASP A 322 -5.00 -7.51 -18.10
CA ASP A 322 -5.92 -7.04 -19.10
C ASP A 322 -5.85 -5.51 -19.19
N PHE A 323 -5.88 -4.96 -20.40
CA PHE A 323 -5.95 -3.53 -20.63
C PHE A 323 -7.12 -3.21 -21.55
N LEU A 324 -7.77 -2.07 -21.27
CA LEU A 324 -8.70 -1.48 -22.21
C LEU A 324 -7.94 -0.96 -23.44
N LEU A 325 -8.45 -1.29 -24.63
CA LEU A 325 -7.85 -0.85 -25.89
C LEU A 325 -8.37 0.55 -26.25
N VAL A 326 -7.48 1.45 -26.63
CA VAL A 326 -7.82 2.81 -27.02
C VAL A 326 -7.48 3.08 -28.49
N SER A 327 -8.16 4.05 -29.09
CA SER A 327 -7.87 4.45 -30.47
C SER A 327 -6.66 5.37 -30.51
N ARG A 328 -5.77 5.18 -31.46
CA ARG A 328 -4.57 6.01 -31.71
C ARG A 328 -4.86 7.51 -31.78
N ALA A 329 -6.07 7.89 -32.20
CA ALA A 329 -6.48 9.30 -32.25
C ALA A 329 -6.48 9.99 -30.86
N LEU A 330 -6.59 9.24 -29.77
CA LEU A 330 -6.52 9.77 -28.40
C LEU A 330 -5.08 10.06 -27.94
N LEU A 331 -4.09 9.38 -28.51
CA LEU A 331 -2.68 9.55 -28.17
C LEU A 331 -2.04 10.79 -28.80
N GLU A 332 -2.52 11.22 -29.97
CA GLU A 332 -1.94 12.35 -30.70
C GLU A 332 -2.12 13.70 -29.98
N THR A 333 -3.02 13.77 -28.99
CA THR A 333 -3.22 14.95 -28.16
C THR A 333 -2.22 15.08 -27.00
N THR A 334 -1.48 14.02 -26.67
CA THR A 334 -0.64 13.93 -25.45
C THR A 334 0.87 13.93 -25.73
N ASN A 335 1.33 13.61 -26.95
CA ASN A 335 2.75 13.46 -27.25
C ASN A 335 3.32 14.63 -28.07
N ARG A 336 4.15 15.46 -27.44
CA ARG A 336 5.14 16.30 -28.15
C ARG A 336 6.51 16.07 -27.53
N PRO A 337 7.47 15.52 -28.27
CA PRO A 337 8.87 15.51 -27.84
C PRO A 337 9.50 16.87 -28.10
N SER A 338 10.24 17.38 -27.12
CA SER A 338 11.13 18.53 -27.31
C SER A 338 12.45 18.28 -26.58
N THR A 339 13.45 18.07 -27.34
CA THR A 339 14.85 18.29 -26.92
C THR A 339 15.43 19.25 -27.92
N VAL A 340 15.98 20.37 -27.47
CA VAL A 340 17.21 21.04 -27.84
C VAL A 340 17.18 22.57 -27.58
N SER A 341 18.24 23.03 -26.91
CA SER A 341 18.79 24.41 -26.90
C SER A 341 18.07 25.55 -26.17
N VAL A 342 18.04 25.47 -24.84
CA VAL A 342 17.42 26.48 -23.95
C VAL A 342 18.39 27.54 -23.43
N LYS A 343 19.70 27.32 -23.54
CA LYS A 343 20.71 28.18 -22.87
C LYS A 343 20.69 29.66 -23.22
N GLN A 344 20.16 30.06 -24.37
CA GLN A 344 20.12 31.47 -24.77
C GLN A 344 18.87 32.25 -24.31
N GLN A 345 17.81 31.56 -23.91
CA GLN A 345 16.55 32.21 -23.48
C GLN A 345 16.43 32.36 -21.97
N ILE A 346 17.32 31.74 -21.21
CA ILE A 346 17.32 31.71 -19.73
C ILE A 346 17.97 32.98 -19.15
N MET A 347 18.92 33.60 -19.83
CA MET A 347 19.67 34.73 -19.29
C MET A 347 18.73 35.89 -18.90
N GLU A 348 18.77 36.29 -17.62
CA GLU A 348 18.00 37.38 -16.99
C GLU A 348 16.54 37.05 -16.63
N LYS A 349 16.10 35.78 -16.70
CA LYS A 349 14.75 35.43 -16.23
C LYS A 349 14.75 35.22 -14.72
N ARG A 350 13.80 35.88 -14.03
CA ARG A 350 13.64 35.77 -12.59
C ARG A 350 12.62 34.69 -12.24
N ILE A 351 12.96 33.83 -11.27
CA ILE A 351 12.10 32.78 -10.74
C ILE A 351 11.83 33.07 -9.26
N LEU A 352 10.60 32.89 -8.82
CA LEU A 352 10.25 32.86 -7.41
C LEU A 352 10.33 31.41 -6.93
N LEU A 353 11.24 31.12 -6.02
CA LEU A 353 11.40 29.83 -5.35
C LEU A 353 10.76 29.89 -3.96
N VAL A 354 9.79 29.02 -3.73
CA VAL A 354 9.02 28.95 -2.47
C VAL A 354 9.26 27.59 -1.83
N GLU A 355 9.97 27.57 -0.71
CA GLU A 355 10.41 26.36 0.00
C GLU A 355 10.60 26.72 1.47
N ASP A 356 10.02 25.97 2.39
CA ASP A 356 10.08 26.27 3.83
C ASP A 356 11.40 25.85 4.47
N ASN A 357 11.99 24.75 4.00
CA ASN A 357 13.26 24.24 4.51
C ASN A 357 14.45 25.05 3.96
N GLU A 358 15.21 25.70 4.85
CA GLU A 358 16.32 26.57 4.48
C GLU A 358 17.40 25.83 3.65
N LEU A 359 17.74 24.59 4.01
CA LEU A 359 18.75 23.80 3.29
C LEU A 359 18.27 23.42 1.89
N ASN A 360 17.01 22.98 1.76
CA ASN A 360 16.43 22.66 0.45
C ASN A 360 16.35 23.91 -0.43
N ARG A 361 15.98 25.05 0.16
CA ARG A 361 15.89 26.32 -0.53
C ARG A 361 17.25 26.78 -1.05
N GLU A 362 18.31 26.68 -0.22
CA GLU A 362 19.70 26.99 -0.63
C GLU A 362 20.16 26.11 -1.79
N ILE A 363 19.93 24.79 -1.71
CA ILE A 363 20.29 23.83 -2.78
C ILE A 363 19.54 24.17 -4.08
N ALA A 364 18.25 24.39 -3.99
CA ALA A 364 17.41 24.69 -5.16
C ALA A 364 17.78 26.03 -5.78
N ALA A 365 18.02 27.06 -4.95
CA ALA A 365 18.47 28.38 -5.43
C ALA A 365 19.80 28.29 -6.17
N THR A 366 20.77 27.57 -5.59
CA THR A 366 22.08 27.35 -6.22
C THR A 366 21.95 26.63 -7.57
N LEU A 367 21.16 25.54 -7.64
CA LEU A 367 20.92 24.82 -8.89
C LEU A 367 20.31 25.71 -9.98
N LEU A 368 19.35 26.56 -9.60
CA LEU A 368 18.71 27.48 -10.54
C LEU A 368 19.66 28.60 -11.01
N GLN A 369 20.49 29.12 -10.11
CA GLN A 369 21.51 30.13 -10.42
C GLN A 369 22.62 29.56 -11.31
N ASP A 370 23.06 28.32 -11.11
CA ASP A 370 24.05 27.65 -11.96
C ASP A 370 23.53 27.46 -13.41
N VAL A 371 22.22 27.36 -13.59
CA VAL A 371 21.55 27.33 -14.89
C VAL A 371 21.47 28.71 -15.53
N GLY A 372 21.52 29.80 -14.75
CA GLY A 372 21.49 31.17 -15.20
C GLY A 372 20.23 31.97 -14.83
N PHE A 373 19.37 31.45 -13.97
CA PHE A 373 18.20 32.18 -13.48
C PHE A 373 18.56 33.14 -12.36
N GLU A 374 17.87 34.28 -12.30
CA GLU A 374 17.79 35.09 -11.08
C GLU A 374 16.73 34.48 -10.14
N VAL A 375 17.10 34.22 -8.89
CA VAL A 375 16.22 33.59 -7.90
C VAL A 375 15.81 34.57 -6.83
N THR A 376 14.49 34.72 -6.64
CA THR A 376 13.90 35.35 -5.47
C THR A 376 13.36 34.26 -4.57
N GLU A 377 13.64 34.30 -3.27
CA GLU A 377 13.27 33.26 -2.32
C GLU A 377 12.10 33.67 -1.44
N ALA A 378 11.22 32.73 -1.11
CA ALA A 378 10.18 32.84 -0.10
C ALA A 378 10.16 31.59 0.78
N GLY A 379 9.94 31.74 2.09
CA GLY A 379 9.94 30.67 3.06
C GLY A 379 8.58 29.99 3.29
N ASP A 380 7.50 30.52 2.73
CA ASP A 380 6.14 29.99 2.82
C ASP A 380 5.22 30.56 1.74
N GLY A 381 4.03 29.96 1.61
CA GLY A 381 3.03 30.37 0.62
C GLY A 381 2.49 31.78 0.84
N ALA A 382 2.44 32.27 2.08
CA ALA A 382 1.94 33.62 2.39
C ALA A 382 2.93 34.70 1.91
N GLN A 383 4.23 34.47 2.13
CA GLN A 383 5.28 35.34 1.60
C GLN A 383 5.27 35.37 0.07
N ALA A 384 5.07 34.19 -0.56
CA ALA A 384 4.96 34.10 -2.01
C ALA A 384 3.79 34.96 -2.55
N VAL A 385 2.61 34.84 -1.97
CA VAL A 385 1.43 35.63 -2.36
C VAL A 385 1.70 37.11 -2.21
N GLU A 386 2.32 37.55 -1.11
CA GLU A 386 2.64 38.97 -0.88
C GLU A 386 3.70 39.48 -1.88
N LEU A 387 4.73 38.69 -2.20
CA LEU A 387 5.71 39.05 -3.22
C LEU A 387 5.06 39.24 -4.60
N ILE A 388 4.16 38.34 -4.98
CA ILE A 388 3.46 38.42 -6.27
C ILE A 388 2.51 39.63 -6.31
N LYS A 389 1.74 39.90 -5.24
CA LYS A 389 0.84 41.07 -5.19
C LYS A 389 1.54 42.41 -5.41
N HIS A 390 2.80 42.50 -4.99
CA HIS A 390 3.58 43.74 -5.11
C HIS A 390 4.56 43.74 -6.28
N ALA A 391 4.58 42.66 -7.07
CA ALA A 391 5.44 42.57 -8.25
C ALA A 391 4.86 43.37 -9.42
N ALA A 392 5.73 43.93 -10.24
CA ALA A 392 5.31 44.42 -11.55
C ALA A 392 4.99 43.24 -12.49
N PRO A 393 4.10 43.42 -13.47
CA PRO A 393 3.91 42.44 -14.54
C PRO A 393 5.24 42.00 -15.15
N ASP A 394 5.34 40.74 -15.52
CA ASP A 394 6.54 40.10 -16.09
C ASP A 394 7.81 40.08 -15.23
N THR A 395 7.69 40.41 -13.92
CA THR A 395 8.82 40.33 -12.97
C THR A 395 9.32 38.89 -12.85
N TYR A 396 8.43 37.92 -12.78
CA TYR A 396 8.75 36.51 -12.62
C TYR A 396 8.34 35.73 -13.87
N ALA A 397 9.24 34.92 -14.40
CA ALA A 397 8.96 34.01 -15.51
C ALA A 397 8.14 32.80 -15.05
N ALA A 398 8.42 32.29 -13.84
CA ALA A 398 7.70 31.20 -13.22
C ALA A 398 7.85 31.23 -11.69
N ILE A 399 7.01 30.46 -11.01
CA ILE A 399 7.06 30.19 -9.57
C ILE A 399 7.30 28.69 -9.38
N LEU A 400 8.36 28.34 -8.66
CA LEU A 400 8.55 26.99 -8.13
C LEU A 400 7.97 26.95 -6.72
N MET A 401 6.90 26.19 -6.53
CA MET A 401 6.08 26.24 -5.31
C MET A 401 6.09 24.87 -4.63
N ASP A 402 6.71 24.79 -3.44
CA ASP A 402 6.53 23.62 -2.59
C ASP A 402 5.05 23.45 -2.20
N ILE A 403 4.58 22.20 -2.23
CA ILE A 403 3.21 21.89 -1.86
C ILE A 403 3.02 21.92 -0.36
N GLN A 404 3.93 21.30 0.40
CA GLN A 404 3.80 21.09 1.84
C GLN A 404 4.63 22.10 2.62
N MET A 405 4.02 23.20 3.02
CA MET A 405 4.65 24.26 3.80
C MET A 405 3.79 24.65 5.01
N PRO A 406 4.42 25.08 6.10
CA PRO A 406 3.72 25.67 7.24
C PRO A 406 3.06 27.01 6.86
N ILE A 407 2.16 27.50 7.70
CA ILE A 407 1.44 28.76 7.57
C ILE A 407 0.46 28.77 6.39
N MET A 408 0.95 28.59 5.17
CA MET A 408 0.13 28.48 3.95
C MET A 408 0.76 27.46 2.99
N ASP A 409 0.01 26.42 2.68
CA ASP A 409 0.42 25.39 1.70
C ASP A 409 0.42 25.92 0.26
N GLY A 410 1.14 25.23 -0.62
CA GLY A 410 1.30 25.65 -2.02
C GLY A 410 0.00 25.67 -2.81
N TYR A 411 -0.94 24.77 -2.53
CA TYR A 411 -2.25 24.76 -3.20
C TYR A 411 -3.07 26.00 -2.84
N THR A 412 -3.05 26.37 -1.55
CA THR A 412 -3.76 27.56 -1.07
C THR A 412 -3.12 28.84 -1.60
N ALA A 413 -1.79 28.91 -1.62
CA ALA A 413 -1.04 30.02 -2.20
C ALA A 413 -1.37 30.18 -3.71
N THR A 414 -1.35 29.08 -4.45
CA THR A 414 -1.71 29.06 -5.88
C THR A 414 -3.12 29.59 -6.12
N ARG A 415 -4.13 29.11 -5.38
CA ARG A 415 -5.50 29.60 -5.51
C ARG A 415 -5.62 31.08 -5.24
N GLN A 416 -4.88 31.62 -4.26
CA GLN A 416 -4.87 33.05 -3.98
C GLN A 416 -4.19 33.86 -5.10
N ILE A 417 -3.07 33.38 -5.65
CA ILE A 417 -2.40 34.01 -6.80
C ILE A 417 -3.33 34.05 -8.01
N ARG A 418 -4.04 32.94 -8.29
CA ARG A 418 -5.00 32.86 -9.41
C ARG A 418 -6.22 33.79 -9.27
N GLN A 419 -6.49 34.28 -8.05
CA GLN A 419 -7.58 35.24 -7.74
C GLN A 419 -7.14 36.71 -7.76
N LEU A 420 -5.90 37.03 -8.10
CA LEU A 420 -5.44 38.40 -8.20
C LEU A 420 -6.15 39.14 -9.33
N GLU A 421 -6.40 40.45 -9.13
CA GLU A 421 -7.11 41.28 -10.10
C GLU A 421 -6.30 41.50 -11.40
N ASP A 422 -4.98 41.56 -11.31
CA ASP A 422 -4.10 41.68 -12.47
C ASP A 422 -3.92 40.33 -13.17
N PRO A 423 -4.42 40.17 -14.41
CA PRO A 423 -4.28 38.94 -15.17
C PRO A 423 -2.83 38.52 -15.44
N ALA A 424 -1.90 39.47 -15.54
CA ALA A 424 -0.50 39.16 -15.77
C ALA A 424 0.13 38.47 -14.56
N LEU A 425 -0.26 38.87 -13.34
CA LEU A 425 0.18 38.23 -12.11
C LEU A 425 -0.59 36.92 -11.82
N ALA A 426 -1.91 36.94 -12.08
CA ALA A 426 -2.75 35.76 -11.87
C ALA A 426 -2.39 34.57 -12.76
N ASN A 427 -1.83 34.81 -13.97
CA ASN A 427 -1.47 33.78 -14.92
C ASN A 427 0.03 33.42 -14.93
N ILE A 428 0.84 33.93 -14.02
CA ILE A 428 2.25 33.50 -13.88
C ILE A 428 2.30 31.96 -13.81
N PRO A 429 3.15 31.30 -14.60
CA PRO A 429 3.32 29.86 -14.54
C PRO A 429 3.75 29.42 -13.13
N ILE A 430 3.04 28.45 -12.55
CA ILE A 430 3.33 27.86 -11.24
C ILE A 430 3.63 26.39 -11.43
N ILE A 431 4.82 25.98 -11.01
CA ILE A 431 5.27 24.60 -11.04
C ILE A 431 5.29 24.08 -9.60
N ALA A 432 4.51 23.04 -9.35
CA ALA A 432 4.53 22.36 -8.06
C ALA A 432 5.88 21.67 -7.84
N VAL A 433 6.37 21.70 -6.61
CA VAL A 433 7.51 20.92 -6.16
C VAL A 433 7.05 20.06 -4.98
N SER A 434 7.21 18.75 -5.06
CA SER A 434 6.78 17.83 -3.99
C SER A 434 7.83 16.79 -3.66
N ALA A 435 7.73 16.20 -2.47
CA ALA A 435 8.62 15.10 -2.05
C ALA A 435 8.49 13.87 -2.97
N ASN A 436 7.34 13.70 -3.61
CA ASN A 436 7.06 12.57 -4.50
C ASN A 436 6.27 13.08 -5.73
N ALA A 437 6.54 12.51 -6.91
CA ALA A 437 5.84 12.83 -8.15
C ALA A 437 4.64 11.89 -8.40
N PHE A 438 3.83 11.63 -7.37
CA PHE A 438 2.65 10.78 -7.54
C PHE A 438 1.59 11.47 -8.40
N GLU A 439 0.85 10.68 -9.16
CA GLU A 439 -0.22 11.21 -10.03
C GLU A 439 -1.30 11.94 -9.24
N GLU A 440 -1.59 11.52 -7.99
CA GLU A 440 -2.49 12.23 -7.07
C GLU A 440 -2.05 13.67 -6.85
N ASP A 441 -0.75 13.87 -6.58
CA ASP A 441 -0.18 15.20 -6.38
C ASP A 441 -0.25 16.03 -7.66
N LYS A 442 -0.05 15.41 -8.84
CA LYS A 442 -0.19 16.09 -10.14
C LYS A 442 -1.64 16.50 -10.42
N VAL A 443 -2.60 15.62 -10.15
CA VAL A 443 -4.03 15.92 -10.29
C VAL A 443 -4.44 17.05 -9.35
N ALA A 444 -4.04 16.99 -8.08
CA ALA A 444 -4.31 18.04 -7.10
C ALA A 444 -3.66 19.37 -7.47
N SER A 445 -2.43 19.35 -7.99
CA SER A 445 -1.71 20.53 -8.46
C SER A 445 -2.43 21.19 -9.63
N ARG A 446 -2.86 20.41 -10.64
CA ARG A 446 -3.66 20.90 -11.76
C ARG A 446 -5.00 21.48 -11.30
N ALA A 447 -5.70 20.82 -10.38
CA ALA A 447 -6.96 21.29 -9.81
C ALA A 447 -6.79 22.60 -9.01
N ALA A 448 -5.64 22.84 -8.40
CA ALA A 448 -5.30 24.10 -7.75
C ALA A 448 -4.95 25.22 -8.74
N GLY A 449 -4.71 24.91 -10.01
CA GLY A 449 -4.33 25.87 -11.07
C GLY A 449 -2.84 25.97 -11.33
N MET A 450 -2.04 24.95 -10.94
CA MET A 450 -0.62 24.86 -11.28
C MET A 450 -0.42 24.34 -12.71
N ASN A 451 0.71 24.66 -13.32
CA ASN A 451 1.01 24.42 -14.73
C ASN A 451 1.95 23.21 -14.94
N GLY A 452 2.70 22.83 -13.94
CA GLY A 452 3.66 21.72 -13.99
C GLY A 452 3.90 21.11 -12.62
N HIS A 453 4.66 20.00 -12.57
CA HIS A 453 4.97 19.29 -11.35
C HIS A 453 6.38 18.71 -11.39
N LEU A 454 7.19 18.99 -10.37
CA LEU A 454 8.55 18.48 -10.18
C LEU A 454 8.65 17.67 -8.89
N ALA A 455 9.37 16.55 -8.93
CA ALA A 455 9.71 15.79 -7.73
C ALA A 455 10.97 16.33 -7.05
N LYS A 456 11.03 16.28 -5.73
CA LYS A 456 12.27 16.44 -4.95
C LYS A 456 13.03 15.10 -4.88
N PRO A 457 14.38 15.10 -4.94
CA PRO A 457 15.24 16.26 -5.10
C PRO A 457 15.22 16.78 -6.54
N MET A 458 15.15 18.09 -6.70
CA MET A 458 15.24 18.73 -8.01
C MET A 458 16.62 18.49 -8.62
N ASN A 459 16.67 18.19 -9.91
CA ASN A 459 17.90 18.18 -10.69
C ASN A 459 17.78 19.17 -11.85
N THR A 460 18.92 19.60 -12.36
CA THR A 460 19.02 20.63 -13.40
C THR A 460 18.26 20.24 -14.67
N GLU A 461 18.34 18.98 -15.07
CA GLU A 461 17.73 18.49 -16.31
C GLU A 461 16.20 18.48 -16.22
N ALA A 462 15.65 18.00 -15.12
CA ALA A 462 14.19 17.99 -14.90
C ALA A 462 13.63 19.41 -14.79
N VAL A 463 14.34 20.33 -14.13
CA VAL A 463 13.92 21.73 -14.04
C VAL A 463 13.90 22.36 -15.42
N LEU A 464 14.94 22.18 -16.24
CA LEU A 464 15.00 22.73 -17.58
C LEU A 464 13.88 22.17 -18.47
N ALA A 465 13.69 20.87 -18.50
CA ALA A 465 12.63 20.23 -19.29
C ALA A 465 11.23 20.75 -18.89
N MET A 466 10.96 20.90 -17.60
CA MET A 466 9.69 21.44 -17.09
C MET A 466 9.51 22.94 -17.47
N MET A 467 10.58 23.74 -17.41
CA MET A 467 10.53 25.13 -17.82
C MET A 467 10.29 25.29 -19.33
N GLU A 468 10.88 24.42 -20.16
CA GLU A 468 10.62 24.37 -21.60
C GLU A 468 9.15 24.07 -21.87
N GLU A 469 8.59 23.06 -21.20
CA GLU A 469 7.19 22.67 -21.37
C GLU A 469 6.24 23.79 -20.97
N VAL A 470 6.45 24.37 -19.78
CA VAL A 470 5.50 25.32 -19.17
C VAL A 470 5.62 26.71 -19.78
N LEU A 471 6.82 27.17 -20.13
CA LEU A 471 7.07 28.50 -20.71
C LEU A 471 6.98 28.52 -22.24
N GLY A 472 6.81 27.35 -22.86
CA GLY A 472 6.69 27.21 -24.31
C GLY A 472 7.93 27.68 -25.08
N TRP A 473 9.11 27.57 -24.46
CA TRP A 473 10.37 27.94 -25.10
C TRP A 473 10.64 26.98 -26.25
N LYS A 474 10.49 27.51 -27.48
CA LYS A 474 10.85 26.79 -28.72
C LYS A 474 12.18 27.30 -29.22
N GLU A 475 12.98 26.38 -29.74
CA GLU A 475 14.10 26.75 -30.60
C GLU A 475 13.62 27.68 -31.74
N SER A 476 14.36 28.76 -31.91
CA SER A 476 14.32 29.58 -33.14
C SER A 476 15.39 29.09 -34.10
#